data_7c439feb0833acd35f7da883c1cbec69
#
_entry.id   7c439feb0833acd35f7da883c1cbec69
#
_cell.length_a   1.000
_cell.length_b   1.000
_cell.length_c   1.000
_cell.angle_alpha   90.00
_cell.angle_beta   90.00
_cell.angle_gamma   90.00
#
_symmetry.space_group_name_H-M   'P 1'
#
loop_
_entity.id
_entity.type
_entity.pdbx_description
1 polymer ?
#
loop_
_entity_poly.entity_id
_entity_poly.type
_entity_poly.pdbx_seq_one_letter_code
_entity_poly.pdbx_strand_id
1 'polypeptide(L)'
;MPSIVTAAQLRAVLGVSTSLYNDADLNEIINTSEAVILPMLVANTTAIDSYKLTDNKAYFYTLRPHHFAVGQSVIVTGLPAPFSATHTVVTAGDFHFSAALTNADVTLRESIPSGTATLSGYSAAEIYAGNDAVESAILAVSVEVFQSRIAAGGQIEGVDFASTPYRMGRSLTNRVSTLLYPYLDAEGFVQ
;
A
#
# COMPACT_ATOMS: atom_id res chain seq x y z
N MET A 1 -0.48 -11.60 -2.07
CA MET A 1 0.90 -11.96 -2.44
C MET A 1 1.69 -10.68 -2.55
N PRO A 2 2.95 -10.66 -2.12
CA PRO A 2 3.82 -9.50 -2.28
C PRO A 2 3.89 -9.09 -3.76
N SER A 3 4.01 -7.80 -4.01
CA SER A 3 3.95 -7.23 -5.36
C SER A 3 5.30 -6.72 -5.88
N ILE A 4 6.20 -6.33 -4.98
CA ILE A 4 7.52 -5.77 -5.31
C ILE A 4 8.64 -6.76 -5.00
N VAL A 5 8.64 -7.36 -3.80
CA VAL A 5 9.70 -8.25 -3.32
C VAL A 5 9.18 -9.67 -3.16
N THR A 6 9.99 -10.66 -3.48
CA THR A 6 9.66 -12.08 -3.36
C THR A 6 10.20 -12.70 -2.06
N ALA A 7 9.55 -13.78 -1.59
CA ALA A 7 10.06 -14.57 -0.46
C ALA A 7 11.49 -15.10 -0.69
N ALA A 8 11.84 -15.41 -1.94
CA ALA A 8 13.19 -15.86 -2.29
C ALA A 8 14.25 -14.76 -2.08
N GLN A 9 13.93 -13.51 -2.47
CA GLN A 9 14.82 -12.36 -2.23
C GLN A 9 15.00 -12.11 -0.73
N LEU A 10 13.91 -12.06 0.03
CA LEU A 10 13.99 -11.88 1.49
C LEU A 10 14.78 -13.02 2.15
N ARG A 11 14.56 -14.27 1.75
CA ARG A 11 15.29 -15.43 2.26
C ARG A 11 16.79 -15.33 2.00
N ALA A 12 17.17 -14.87 0.81
CA ALA A 12 18.58 -14.68 0.45
C ALA A 12 19.25 -13.63 1.34
N VAL A 13 18.54 -12.53 1.64
CA VAL A 13 19.03 -11.46 2.54
C VAL A 13 19.16 -11.94 3.98
N LEU A 14 18.18 -12.72 4.47
CA LEU A 14 18.18 -13.25 5.83
C LEU A 14 19.17 -14.41 6.02
N GLY A 15 19.59 -15.09 4.96
CA GLY A 15 20.44 -16.27 5.04
C GLY A 15 19.75 -17.48 5.69
N VAL A 16 18.41 -17.56 5.64
CA VAL A 16 17.63 -18.63 6.28
C VAL A 16 17.22 -19.71 5.28
N SER A 17 17.02 -20.93 5.77
CA SER A 17 16.60 -22.06 4.94
C SER A 17 15.08 -22.14 4.77
N THR A 18 14.64 -22.78 3.69
CA THR A 18 13.20 -23.06 3.44
C THR A 18 12.58 -24.01 4.45
N SER A 19 13.40 -24.84 5.13
CA SER A 19 12.94 -25.76 6.16
C SER A 19 12.59 -25.06 7.47
N LEU A 20 13.19 -23.91 7.75
CA LEU A 20 12.93 -23.12 8.96
C LEU A 20 11.82 -22.09 8.76
N TYR A 21 11.79 -21.45 7.59
CA TYR A 21 10.80 -20.43 7.26
C TYR A 21 10.23 -20.68 5.86
N ASN A 22 8.97 -21.02 5.82
CA ASN A 22 8.26 -21.27 4.57
C ASN A 22 7.95 -19.96 3.83
N ASP A 23 7.54 -20.06 2.56
CA ASP A 23 7.23 -18.89 1.75
C ASP A 23 6.01 -18.10 2.27
N ALA A 24 5.05 -18.77 2.92
CA ALA A 24 3.88 -18.10 3.44
C ALA A 24 4.24 -17.12 4.57
N ASP A 25 5.11 -17.55 5.50
CA ASP A 25 5.56 -16.70 6.62
C ASP A 25 6.36 -15.49 6.11
N LEU A 26 7.25 -15.70 5.14
CA LEU A 26 8.03 -14.62 4.54
C LEU A 26 7.16 -13.65 3.72
N ASN A 27 6.19 -14.18 2.98
CA ASN A 27 5.24 -13.35 2.23
C ASN A 27 4.38 -12.49 3.16
N GLU A 28 4.00 -12.97 4.33
CA GLU A 28 3.26 -12.17 5.32
C GLU A 28 4.09 -10.99 5.82
N ILE A 29 5.39 -11.22 6.08
CA ILE A 29 6.32 -10.16 6.49
C ILE A 29 6.49 -9.12 5.38
N ILE A 30 6.70 -9.57 4.14
CA ILE A 30 6.84 -8.68 2.99
C ILE A 30 5.54 -7.87 2.78
N ASN A 31 4.38 -8.52 2.82
CA ASN A 31 3.07 -7.83 2.71
C ASN A 31 2.93 -6.73 3.76
N THR A 32 3.37 -6.99 5.00
CA THR A 32 3.35 -5.98 6.08
C THR A 32 4.26 -4.80 5.73
N SER A 33 5.44 -5.06 5.19
CA SER A 33 6.40 -4.02 4.81
C SER A 33 5.93 -3.21 3.60
N GLU A 34 5.36 -3.87 2.60
CA GLU A 34 4.74 -3.22 1.43
C GLU A 34 3.53 -2.36 1.85
N ALA A 35 2.70 -2.84 2.77
CA ALA A 35 1.56 -2.08 3.28
C ALA A 35 1.96 -0.80 4.02
N VAL A 36 3.18 -0.73 4.56
CA VAL A 36 3.72 0.49 5.17
C VAL A 36 4.36 1.42 4.13
N ILE A 37 5.13 0.88 3.20
CA ILE A 37 5.94 1.68 2.26
C ILE A 37 5.12 2.18 1.06
N LEU A 38 4.34 1.31 0.40
CA LEU A 38 3.66 1.68 -0.84
C LEU A 38 2.71 2.88 -0.71
N PRO A 39 1.95 3.05 0.38
CA PRO A 39 1.10 4.23 0.55
C PRO A 39 1.86 5.56 0.70
N MET A 40 3.17 5.51 0.99
CA MET A 40 4.01 6.70 1.13
C MET A 40 4.56 7.19 -0.22
N LEU A 41 4.44 6.39 -1.28
CA LEU A 41 5.00 6.67 -2.59
C LEU A 41 4.00 7.38 -3.50
N VAL A 42 4.49 8.24 -4.37
CA VAL A 42 3.67 8.89 -5.40
C VAL A 42 3.02 7.82 -6.28
N ALA A 43 1.69 7.85 -6.34
CA ALA A 43 0.89 6.95 -7.17
C ALA A 43 -0.41 7.65 -7.60
N ASN A 44 -1.06 7.15 -8.64
CA ASN A 44 -2.36 7.64 -9.05
C ASN A 44 -3.48 7.01 -8.21
N THR A 45 -3.39 7.23 -6.90
CA THR A 45 -4.34 6.73 -5.89
C THR A 45 -4.82 7.89 -5.03
N THR A 46 -6.10 7.91 -4.73
CA THR A 46 -6.70 8.91 -3.83
C THR A 46 -7.68 8.25 -2.86
N ALA A 47 -7.86 8.85 -1.69
CA ALA A 47 -8.84 8.40 -0.71
C ALA A 47 -10.24 8.87 -1.10
N ILE A 48 -11.24 8.00 -0.95
CA ILE A 48 -12.67 8.30 -1.12
C ILE A 48 -13.26 8.61 0.25
N ASP A 49 -13.71 9.84 0.43
CA ASP A 49 -14.37 10.33 1.62
C ASP A 49 -15.83 9.88 1.71
N SER A 50 -16.55 10.06 0.60
CA SER A 50 -17.97 9.76 0.55
C SER A 50 -18.40 9.27 -0.83
N TYR A 51 -19.55 8.62 -0.87
CA TYR A 51 -20.12 8.07 -2.09
C TYR A 51 -21.65 8.15 -2.09
N LYS A 52 -22.25 8.17 -3.27
CA LYS A 52 -23.71 8.02 -3.47
C LYS A 52 -24.00 7.33 -4.80
N LEU A 53 -25.24 6.86 -4.94
CA LEU A 53 -25.76 6.35 -6.21
C LEU A 53 -27.11 7.00 -6.49
N THR A 54 -27.26 7.54 -7.68
CA THR A 54 -28.50 8.16 -8.15
C THR A 54 -28.63 7.93 -9.64
N ASP A 55 -29.79 7.48 -10.08
CA ASP A 55 -30.12 7.26 -11.50
C ASP A 55 -29.09 6.35 -12.21
N ASN A 56 -28.73 5.22 -11.59
CA ASN A 56 -27.74 4.26 -12.10
C ASN A 56 -26.34 4.87 -12.32
N LYS A 57 -26.00 5.92 -11.58
CA LYS A 57 -24.71 6.55 -11.62
C LYS A 57 -24.13 6.66 -10.21
N ALA A 58 -23.00 6.00 -9.98
CA ALA A 58 -22.24 6.13 -8.75
C ALA A 58 -21.37 7.39 -8.80
N TYR A 59 -21.38 8.16 -7.73
CA TYR A 59 -20.52 9.32 -7.52
C TYR A 59 -19.59 9.03 -6.34
N PHE A 60 -18.31 9.29 -6.55
CA PHE A 60 -17.26 9.13 -5.56
C PHE A 60 -16.62 10.49 -5.29
N TYR A 61 -16.58 10.90 -4.04
CA TYR A 61 -15.98 12.15 -3.61
C TYR A 61 -14.64 11.85 -2.95
N THR A 62 -13.61 12.59 -3.33
CA THR A 62 -12.22 12.33 -2.92
C THR A 62 -11.71 13.42 -1.99
N LEU A 63 -10.83 13.05 -1.06
CA LEU A 63 -10.21 13.98 -0.13
C LEU A 63 -9.20 14.92 -0.81
N ARG A 64 -8.62 14.46 -1.95
CA ARG A 64 -7.64 15.22 -2.74
C ARG A 64 -8.01 15.19 -4.22
N PRO A 65 -7.50 16.13 -5.03
CA PRO A 65 -7.66 16.05 -6.48
C PRO A 65 -7.14 14.72 -7.02
N HIS A 66 -7.93 14.06 -7.86
CA HIS A 66 -7.61 12.69 -8.30
C HIS A 66 -6.97 12.61 -9.70
N HIS A 67 -7.05 13.67 -10.50
CA HIS A 67 -6.53 13.76 -11.87
C HIS A 67 -7.01 12.66 -12.85
N PHE A 68 -8.09 11.93 -12.52
CA PHE A 68 -8.67 10.97 -13.45
C PHE A 68 -9.39 11.67 -14.59
N ALA A 69 -9.33 11.08 -15.79
CA ALA A 69 -10.03 11.58 -16.96
C ALA A 69 -11.18 10.66 -17.37
N VAL A 70 -12.16 11.22 -18.07
CA VAL A 70 -13.28 10.46 -18.63
C VAL A 70 -12.79 9.35 -19.55
N GLY A 71 -13.37 8.17 -19.40
CA GLY A 71 -12.98 6.96 -20.14
C GLY A 71 -11.86 6.14 -19.51
N GLN A 72 -11.18 6.64 -18.49
CA GLN A 72 -10.18 5.86 -17.77
C GLN A 72 -10.82 4.80 -16.86
N SER A 73 -10.09 3.71 -16.63
CA SER A 73 -10.48 2.64 -15.72
C SER A 73 -9.89 2.90 -14.33
N VAL A 74 -10.74 2.93 -13.31
CA VAL A 74 -10.36 3.17 -11.91
C VAL A 74 -10.81 2.01 -11.06
N ILE A 75 -9.91 1.48 -10.24
CA ILE A 75 -10.18 0.42 -9.28
C ILE A 75 -10.56 1.07 -7.95
N VAL A 76 -11.79 0.84 -7.51
CA VAL A 76 -12.31 1.30 -6.22
C VAL A 76 -12.30 0.16 -5.22
N THR A 77 -11.73 0.38 -4.05
CA THR A 77 -11.68 -0.58 -2.95
C THR A 77 -12.06 0.06 -1.61
N GLY A 78 -12.35 -0.77 -0.59
CA GLY A 78 -12.67 -0.29 0.75
C GLY A 78 -14.10 0.23 0.93
N LEU A 79 -14.94 0.19 -0.09
CA LEU A 79 -16.36 0.55 -0.01
C LEU A 79 -17.26 -0.70 0.04
N PRO A 80 -18.50 -0.58 0.53
CA PRO A 80 -19.47 -1.67 0.44
C PRO A 80 -19.78 -2.04 -1.01
N ALA A 81 -20.14 -3.29 -1.25
CA ALA A 81 -20.71 -3.68 -2.55
C ALA A 81 -21.99 -2.88 -2.84
N PRO A 82 -22.23 -2.47 -4.09
CA PRO A 82 -21.47 -2.76 -5.31
C PRO A 82 -20.40 -1.71 -5.69
N PHE A 83 -20.05 -0.79 -4.81
CA PHE A 83 -19.15 0.33 -5.13
C PHE A 83 -17.68 -0.12 -5.25
N SER A 84 -17.23 -1.11 -4.48
CA SER A 84 -15.88 -1.68 -4.62
C SER A 84 -15.81 -2.57 -5.85
N ALA A 85 -15.33 -2.00 -6.95
CA ALA A 85 -15.17 -2.66 -8.24
C ALA A 85 -14.26 -1.84 -9.16
N THR A 86 -13.97 -2.36 -10.33
CA THR A 86 -13.35 -1.59 -11.42
C THR A 86 -14.44 -0.82 -12.16
N HIS A 87 -14.27 0.49 -12.24
CA HIS A 87 -15.23 1.41 -12.87
C HIS A 87 -14.57 2.17 -14.02
N THR A 88 -15.37 2.44 -15.07
CA THR A 88 -14.97 3.41 -16.10
C THR A 88 -15.50 4.79 -15.72
N VAL A 89 -14.63 5.78 -15.71
CA VAL A 89 -14.99 7.16 -15.37
C VAL A 89 -15.89 7.75 -16.46
N VAL A 90 -17.08 8.21 -16.07
CA VAL A 90 -18.07 8.85 -16.95
C VAL A 90 -17.99 10.38 -16.86
N THR A 91 -17.82 10.92 -15.66
CA THR A 91 -17.57 12.35 -15.44
C THR A 91 -16.43 12.50 -14.43
N ALA A 92 -15.61 13.51 -14.61
CA ALA A 92 -14.50 13.84 -13.72
C ALA A 92 -14.51 15.34 -13.41
N GLY A 93 -14.42 15.66 -12.12
CA GLY A 93 -14.12 16.99 -11.58
C GLY A 93 -12.88 16.86 -10.70
N ASP A 94 -12.45 17.92 -10.06
CA ASP A 94 -11.20 17.90 -9.25
C ASP A 94 -11.32 16.93 -8.06
N PHE A 95 -12.43 16.99 -7.33
CA PHE A 95 -12.65 16.23 -6.09
C PHE A 95 -13.77 15.19 -6.21
N HIS A 96 -14.22 14.86 -7.40
CA HIS A 96 -15.22 13.83 -7.59
C HIS A 96 -15.14 13.23 -8.97
N PHE A 97 -15.51 11.97 -9.08
CA PHE A 97 -15.76 11.31 -10.35
C PHE A 97 -17.02 10.47 -10.28
N SER A 98 -17.57 10.13 -11.42
CA SER A 98 -18.72 9.23 -11.50
C SER A 98 -18.49 8.08 -12.45
N ALA A 99 -19.19 6.98 -12.19
CA ALA A 99 -19.20 5.80 -13.04
C ALA A 99 -20.62 5.26 -13.22
N ALA A 100 -20.88 4.57 -14.32
CA ALA A 100 -22.13 3.86 -14.52
C ALA A 100 -22.19 2.66 -13.56
N LEU A 101 -23.26 2.57 -12.78
CA LEU A 101 -23.49 1.48 -11.84
C LEU A 101 -25.00 1.26 -11.68
N THR A 102 -25.50 0.17 -12.25
CA THR A 102 -26.93 -0.17 -12.16
C THR A 102 -27.23 -0.82 -10.82
N ASN A 103 -27.87 -0.06 -9.93
CA ASN A 103 -28.32 -0.55 -8.62
C ASN A 103 -29.38 0.42 -8.06
N ALA A 104 -30.00 0.05 -6.92
CA ALA A 104 -30.90 0.94 -6.19
C ALA A 104 -30.16 2.19 -5.71
N ASP A 105 -30.86 3.32 -5.70
CA ASP A 105 -30.31 4.59 -5.26
C ASP A 105 -29.81 4.52 -3.81
N VAL A 106 -28.65 5.12 -3.57
CA VAL A 106 -28.03 5.23 -2.26
C VAL A 106 -27.77 6.72 -1.98
N THR A 107 -28.35 7.22 -0.89
CA THR A 107 -28.07 8.58 -0.42
C THR A 107 -26.59 8.74 -0.10
N LEU A 108 -26.11 9.99 -0.09
CA LEU A 108 -24.71 10.30 0.25
C LEU A 108 -24.34 9.67 1.60
N ARG A 109 -23.24 8.93 1.60
CA ARG A 109 -22.67 8.27 2.78
C ARG A 109 -21.19 8.54 2.87
N GLU A 110 -20.73 8.84 4.07
CA GLU A 110 -19.30 8.87 4.40
C GLU A 110 -18.74 7.46 4.45
N SER A 111 -17.46 7.32 4.12
CA SER A 111 -16.69 6.07 4.21
C SER A 111 -15.68 6.14 5.34
N ILE A 112 -15.91 5.38 6.41
CA ILE A 112 -14.98 5.28 7.55
C ILE A 112 -14.66 3.80 7.80
N PRO A 113 -13.42 3.36 7.62
CA PRO A 113 -12.29 4.11 7.04
C PRO A 113 -12.54 4.49 5.58
N SER A 114 -11.81 5.49 5.08
CA SER A 114 -11.93 5.95 3.70
C SER A 114 -11.66 4.81 2.71
N GLY A 115 -12.47 4.77 1.65
CA GLY A 115 -12.17 3.91 0.51
C GLY A 115 -10.98 4.46 -0.29
N THR A 116 -10.53 3.71 -1.28
CA THR A 116 -9.47 4.15 -2.19
C THR A 116 -9.91 4.03 -3.64
N ALA A 117 -9.49 4.97 -4.47
CA ALA A 117 -9.62 4.92 -5.92
C ALA A 117 -8.22 4.97 -6.54
N THR A 118 -7.88 4.00 -7.36
CA THR A 118 -6.57 3.88 -8.01
C THR A 118 -6.75 3.76 -9.52
N LEU A 119 -6.02 4.56 -10.29
CA LEU A 119 -5.99 4.43 -11.74
C LEU A 119 -5.40 3.05 -12.11
N SER A 120 -6.11 2.29 -12.93
CA SER A 120 -5.69 0.94 -13.35
C SER A 120 -4.34 0.99 -14.07
N GLY A 121 -3.38 0.17 -13.65
CA GLY A 121 -2.02 0.16 -14.16
C GLY A 121 -1.08 1.21 -13.55
N TYR A 122 -1.55 2.01 -12.58
CA TYR A 122 -0.79 3.10 -11.96
C TYR A 122 -0.87 3.08 -10.43
N SER A 123 -1.02 1.92 -9.83
CA SER A 123 -0.80 1.74 -8.39
C SER A 123 0.68 1.89 -8.04
N ALA A 124 1.01 2.20 -6.80
CA ALA A 124 2.41 2.26 -6.37
C ALA A 124 3.16 0.95 -6.67
N ALA A 125 2.52 -0.19 -6.47
CA ALA A 125 3.11 -1.50 -6.78
C ALA A 125 3.44 -1.68 -8.27
N GLU A 126 2.57 -1.18 -9.16
CA GLU A 126 2.79 -1.27 -10.61
C GLU A 126 3.85 -0.27 -11.10
N ILE A 127 3.85 0.95 -10.57
CA ILE A 127 4.81 2.01 -10.95
C ILE A 127 6.24 1.65 -10.52
N TYR A 128 6.39 1.09 -9.31
CA TYR A 128 7.70 0.82 -8.72
C TYR A 128 8.17 -0.63 -8.84
N ALA A 129 7.48 -1.46 -9.62
CA ALA A 129 7.94 -2.81 -9.92
C ALA A 129 9.33 -2.77 -10.57
N GLY A 130 10.31 -3.47 -9.99
CA GLY A 130 11.70 -3.48 -10.45
C GLY A 130 12.49 -2.21 -10.15
N ASN A 131 12.04 -1.35 -9.23
CA ASN A 131 12.81 -0.21 -8.76
C ASN A 131 13.71 -0.62 -7.58
N ASP A 132 15.02 -0.68 -7.80
CA ASP A 132 16.02 -1.17 -6.84
C ASP A 132 15.98 -0.43 -5.49
N ALA A 133 15.68 0.88 -5.49
CA ALA A 133 15.63 1.68 -4.27
C ALA A 133 14.41 1.30 -3.41
N VAL A 134 13.26 1.11 -4.05
CA VAL A 134 12.02 0.70 -3.39
C VAL A 134 12.12 -0.76 -2.92
N GLU A 135 12.65 -1.66 -3.74
CA GLU A 135 12.94 -3.05 -3.34
C GLU A 135 13.85 -3.10 -2.10
N SER A 136 14.94 -2.35 -2.12
CA SER A 136 15.89 -2.26 -1.00
C SER A 136 15.24 -1.71 0.27
N ALA A 137 14.37 -0.72 0.16
CA ALA A 137 13.64 -0.18 1.29
C ALA A 137 12.66 -1.21 1.89
N ILE A 138 11.89 -1.91 1.05
CA ILE A 138 10.97 -2.97 1.48
C ILE A 138 11.75 -4.11 2.14
N LEU A 139 12.86 -4.55 1.56
CA LEU A 139 13.71 -5.59 2.15
C LEU A 139 14.26 -5.16 3.52
N ALA A 140 14.71 -3.90 3.67
CA ALA A 140 15.22 -3.40 4.94
C ALA A 140 14.14 -3.41 6.04
N VAL A 141 12.91 -2.98 5.72
CA VAL A 141 11.78 -3.04 6.66
C VAL A 141 11.37 -4.49 6.93
N SER A 142 11.38 -5.36 5.92
CA SER A 142 11.06 -6.78 6.09
C SER A 142 12.04 -7.50 7.02
N VAL A 143 13.33 -7.19 6.96
CA VAL A 143 14.34 -7.70 7.89
C VAL A 143 14.03 -7.24 9.32
N GLU A 144 13.66 -5.99 9.53
CA GLU A 144 13.32 -5.47 10.86
C GLU A 144 12.06 -6.15 11.42
N VAL A 145 11.01 -6.30 10.59
CA VAL A 145 9.78 -7.01 10.98
C VAL A 145 10.08 -8.46 11.33
N PHE A 146 10.92 -9.14 10.54
CA PHE A 146 11.37 -10.51 10.81
C PHE A 146 12.09 -10.60 12.15
N GLN A 147 13.08 -9.74 12.40
CA GLN A 147 13.85 -9.72 13.64
C GLN A 147 12.98 -9.43 14.87
N SER A 148 12.03 -8.52 14.75
CA SER A 148 11.11 -8.20 15.86
C SER A 148 10.21 -9.38 16.23
N ARG A 149 9.77 -10.18 15.26
CA ARG A 149 8.98 -11.40 15.51
C ARG A 149 9.79 -12.49 16.21
N ILE A 150 11.05 -12.69 15.80
CA ILE A 150 11.94 -13.67 16.43
C ILE A 150 12.28 -13.25 17.86
N ALA A 151 12.61 -11.97 18.08
CA ALA A 151 12.93 -11.44 19.40
C ALA A 151 11.73 -11.58 20.38
N ALA A 152 10.50 -11.38 19.90
CA ALA A 152 9.29 -11.58 20.71
C ALA A 152 9.03 -13.05 21.06
N GLY A 153 9.51 -14.00 20.24
CA GLY A 153 9.40 -15.45 20.48
C GLY A 153 10.39 -16.02 21.51
N GLY A 154 11.32 -15.22 22.00
CA GLY A 154 12.10 -15.49 23.23
C GLY A 154 13.01 -16.71 23.22
N GLN A 155 13.65 -17.08 22.11
CA GLN A 155 14.82 -17.98 22.14
C GLN A 155 15.67 -17.85 20.88
N ILE A 156 16.69 -17.03 20.95
CA ILE A 156 17.95 -17.31 20.25
C ILE A 156 18.98 -17.57 21.34
N GLU A 157 19.05 -18.82 21.81
CA GLU A 157 20.22 -19.30 22.53
C GLU A 157 21.42 -19.34 21.56
N GLY A 158 22.43 -18.52 21.79
CA GLY A 158 23.75 -18.76 21.26
C GLY A 158 24.39 -17.71 20.35
N VAL A 159 23.86 -16.50 20.22
CA VAL A 159 24.62 -15.41 19.58
C VAL A 159 24.51 -14.16 20.44
N ASP A 160 25.69 -13.69 20.88
CA ASP A 160 25.87 -12.50 21.70
C ASP A 160 25.51 -11.23 20.91
N PHE A 161 24.21 -11.08 20.57
CA PHE A 161 23.65 -9.84 20.03
C PHE A 161 23.17 -8.98 21.20
N ALA A 162 24.06 -8.18 21.76
CA ALA A 162 23.67 -7.01 22.53
C ALA A 162 22.89 -6.06 21.63
N SER A 163 21.62 -6.38 21.33
CA SER A 163 20.71 -5.49 20.64
C SER A 163 20.40 -4.35 21.59
N THR A 164 20.98 -3.20 21.36
CA THR A 164 20.48 -1.94 21.91
C THR A 164 19.25 -1.52 21.08
N PRO A 165 18.02 -1.76 21.56
CA PRO A 165 16.79 -1.55 20.76
C PRO A 165 16.62 -0.11 20.28
N TYR A 166 17.26 0.83 20.94
CA TYR A 166 17.12 2.27 20.69
C TYR A 166 17.91 2.83 19.50
N ARG A 167 18.95 2.13 19.02
CA ARG A 167 19.77 2.63 17.90
C ARG A 167 19.34 2.12 16.53
N MET A 168 18.66 0.98 16.45
CA MET A 168 18.26 0.40 15.16
C MET A 168 17.10 1.16 14.51
N GLY A 169 16.08 1.55 15.26
CA GLY A 169 14.91 2.25 14.70
C GLY A 169 15.25 3.57 13.98
N ARG A 170 16.12 4.40 14.56
CA ARG A 170 16.54 5.67 13.92
C ARG A 170 17.38 5.46 12.67
N SER A 171 18.28 4.49 12.67
CA SER A 171 19.11 4.18 11.51
C SER A 171 18.31 3.58 10.36
N LEU A 172 17.29 2.76 10.65
CA LEU A 172 16.37 2.21 9.67
C LEU A 172 15.55 3.32 9.03
N THR A 173 14.88 4.16 9.83
CA THR A 173 14.07 5.27 9.34
C THR A 173 14.87 6.19 8.42
N ASN A 174 16.08 6.60 8.84
CA ASN A 174 16.93 7.45 8.02
C ASN A 174 17.35 6.77 6.71
N ARG A 175 17.68 5.47 6.75
CA ARG A 175 18.08 4.71 5.56
C ARG A 175 16.92 4.57 4.58
N VAL A 176 15.74 4.16 5.08
CA VAL A 176 14.53 4.01 4.27
C VAL A 176 14.11 5.35 3.70
N SER A 177 14.08 6.42 4.51
CA SER A 177 13.74 7.77 4.03
C SER A 177 14.71 8.26 2.96
N THR A 178 16.02 7.99 3.10
CA THR A 178 17.02 8.39 2.10
C THR A 178 16.80 7.66 0.77
N LEU A 179 16.49 6.35 0.81
CA LEU A 179 16.22 5.57 -0.40
C LEU A 179 14.93 6.01 -1.10
N LEU A 180 13.90 6.36 -0.32
CA LEU A 180 12.58 6.69 -0.84
C LEU A 180 12.39 8.17 -1.15
N TYR A 181 13.30 9.05 -0.70
CA TYR A 181 13.14 10.51 -0.81
C TYR A 181 12.69 11.01 -2.20
N PRO A 182 13.23 10.49 -3.32
CA PRO A 182 12.80 10.94 -4.66
C PRO A 182 11.38 10.50 -5.05
N TYR A 183 10.80 9.55 -4.34
CA TYR A 183 9.54 8.89 -4.67
C TYR A 183 8.43 9.18 -3.66
N LEU A 184 8.73 9.91 -2.56
CA LEU A 184 7.76 10.18 -1.50
C LEU A 184 6.66 11.12 -1.98
N ASP A 185 5.42 10.79 -1.67
CA ASP A 185 4.27 11.67 -1.85
C ASP A 185 4.26 12.73 -0.74
N ALA A 186 4.87 13.90 -1.03
CA ALA A 186 4.93 15.00 -0.08
C ALA A 186 3.54 15.52 0.31
N GLU A 187 2.55 15.42 -0.56
CA GLU A 187 1.17 15.84 -0.28
C GLU A 187 0.45 14.83 0.63
N GLY A 188 0.87 13.57 0.62
CA GLY A 188 0.32 12.51 1.47
C GLY A 188 0.61 12.69 2.95
N PHE A 189 1.64 13.43 3.31
CA PHE A 189 2.05 13.67 4.70
C PHE A 189 1.44 14.93 5.34
N VAL A 190 0.72 15.74 4.56
CA VAL A 190 0.07 16.99 5.04
C VAL A 190 -1.42 16.73 5.28
N GLN A 191 -1.74 15.78 6.15
CA GLN A 191 -3.10 15.56 6.67
C GLN A 191 -3.14 15.77 8.18
#